data_14c1f272fb097d79d2db60bf92583842
#
_entry.id   14c1f272fb097d79d2db60bf92583842
#
_cell.length_a   1.000
_cell.length_b   1.000
_cell.length_c   1.000
_cell.angle_alpha   90.00
_cell.angle_beta   90.00
_cell.angle_gamma   90.00
#
_symmetry.space_group_name_H-M   'P 1'
#
loop_
_entity.id
_entity.type
_entity.pdbx_description
1 polymer ?
#
loop_
_entity_poly.entity_id
_entity_poly.type
_entity_poly.pdbx_seq_one_letter_code
_entity_poly.pdbx_strand_id
1 'polypeptide(L)'
;MLKKIFIIISLYLSLIFSVNANIDIKARTAILQDFLSGEILYEKDPDRSIYPASMTKIMTSIIAFDLIKSGDLSLNDKFIISEKAWRLSTAGYSSMFIMVGDEVSVEDLLLGI
;
A
#
# COMPACT_ATOMS: atom_id res chain seq x y z
N MET A 1 24.99 -27.95 -46.15
CA MET A 1 25.29 -27.86 -44.70
C MET A 1 25.36 -26.41 -44.22
N LEU A 2 26.10 -25.54 -44.86
CA LEU A 2 26.29 -24.12 -44.42
C LEU A 2 24.96 -23.35 -44.27
N LYS A 3 24.02 -23.46 -45.21
CA LYS A 3 22.70 -22.78 -45.11
C LYS A 3 21.88 -23.19 -43.90
N LYS A 4 21.91 -24.46 -43.48
CA LYS A 4 21.20 -24.94 -42.29
C LYS A 4 21.83 -24.41 -41.00
N ILE A 5 23.17 -24.32 -40.97
CA ILE A 5 23.91 -23.75 -39.84
C ILE A 5 23.60 -22.26 -39.69
N PHE A 6 23.54 -21.52 -40.79
CA PHE A 6 23.20 -20.09 -40.78
C PHE A 6 21.79 -19.82 -40.25
N ILE A 7 20.81 -20.66 -40.65
CA ILE A 7 19.43 -20.55 -40.15
C ILE A 7 19.35 -20.81 -38.65
N ILE A 8 20.08 -21.82 -38.14
CA ILE A 8 20.10 -22.14 -36.71
C ILE A 8 20.75 -21.00 -35.91
N ILE A 9 21.85 -20.45 -36.39
CA ILE A 9 22.53 -19.30 -35.73
C ILE A 9 21.62 -18.04 -35.74
N SER A 10 20.94 -17.76 -36.86
CA SER A 10 19.98 -16.64 -36.93
C SER A 10 18.79 -16.80 -35.99
N LEU A 11 18.29 -18.03 -35.85
CA LEU A 11 17.19 -18.34 -34.91
C LEU A 11 17.67 -18.21 -33.45
N TYR A 12 18.90 -18.59 -33.16
CA TYR A 12 19.49 -18.45 -31.81
C TYR A 12 19.75 -16.99 -31.45
N LEU A 13 20.20 -16.17 -32.40
CA LEU A 13 20.43 -14.74 -32.21
C LEU A 13 19.10 -13.97 -31.96
N SER A 14 17.99 -14.40 -32.58
CA SER A 14 16.70 -13.76 -32.36
C SER A 14 16.08 -14.00 -30.99
N LEU A 15 16.55 -15.02 -30.26
CA LEU A 15 16.10 -15.35 -28.89
C LEU A 15 16.79 -14.50 -27.80
N ILE A 16 17.83 -13.73 -28.16
CA ILE A 16 18.63 -12.98 -27.17
C ILE A 16 18.11 -11.53 -26.99
N PHE A 17 17.14 -11.10 -27.78
CA PHE A 17 16.55 -9.77 -27.58
C PHE A 17 15.62 -9.78 -26.37
N SER A 18 16.15 -9.46 -25.20
CA SER A 18 15.34 -9.09 -24.04
C SER A 18 14.63 -7.77 -24.36
N VAL A 19 13.32 -7.83 -24.55
CA VAL A 19 12.49 -6.63 -24.65
C VAL A 19 12.39 -6.03 -23.25
N ASN A 20 13.21 -5.04 -22.97
CA ASN A 20 13.02 -4.19 -21.80
C ASN A 20 11.79 -3.31 -22.04
N ALA A 21 10.64 -3.68 -21.53
CA ALA A 21 9.48 -2.81 -21.47
C ALA A 21 9.80 -1.68 -20.47
N ASN A 22 10.06 -0.49 -20.97
CA ASN A 22 10.23 0.68 -20.12
C ASN A 22 8.85 1.11 -19.60
N ILE A 23 8.55 0.77 -18.36
CA ILE A 23 7.31 1.17 -17.68
C ILE A 23 7.53 2.60 -17.18
N ASP A 24 6.99 3.59 -17.88
CA ASP A 24 6.99 4.98 -17.42
C ASP A 24 5.68 5.27 -16.66
N ILE A 25 5.79 5.48 -15.36
CA ILE A 25 4.67 5.86 -14.49
C ILE A 25 4.88 7.28 -13.98
N LYS A 26 3.78 8.06 -13.90
CA LYS A 26 3.82 9.45 -13.44
C LYS A 26 4.03 9.60 -11.92
N ALA A 27 3.98 8.50 -11.14
CA ALA A 27 4.27 8.54 -9.71
C ALA A 27 5.72 8.97 -9.45
N ARG A 28 5.97 9.67 -8.33
CA ARG A 28 7.32 10.06 -7.89
C ARG A 28 8.12 8.86 -7.39
N THR A 29 7.44 7.93 -6.73
CA THR A 29 7.99 6.68 -6.22
C THR A 29 7.03 5.54 -6.51
N ALA A 30 7.56 4.34 -6.74
CA ALA A 30 6.73 3.16 -6.92
C ALA A 30 7.51 1.88 -6.59
N ILE A 31 6.79 0.89 -6.09
CA ILE A 31 7.24 -0.50 -5.95
C ILE A 31 6.09 -1.38 -6.45
N LEU A 32 6.42 -2.32 -7.32
CA LEU A 32 5.53 -3.41 -7.72
C LEU A 32 6.16 -4.71 -7.27
N GLN A 33 5.49 -5.43 -6.43
CA GLN A 33 5.95 -6.70 -5.88
C GLN A 33 4.97 -7.81 -6.23
N ASP A 34 5.48 -8.97 -6.63
CA ASP A 34 4.67 -10.17 -6.75
C ASP A 34 4.22 -10.64 -5.37
N PHE A 35 2.92 -10.85 -5.21
CA PHE A 35 2.32 -11.18 -3.91
C PHE A 35 2.74 -12.56 -3.39
N LEU A 36 2.97 -13.52 -4.28
CA LEU A 36 3.26 -14.90 -3.88
C LEU A 36 4.75 -15.14 -3.66
N SER A 37 5.59 -14.65 -4.57
CA SER A 37 7.05 -14.85 -4.51
C SER A 37 7.76 -13.80 -3.67
N GLY A 38 7.17 -12.60 -3.49
CA GLY A 38 7.83 -11.46 -2.88
C GLY A 38 8.85 -10.78 -3.82
N GLU A 39 8.95 -11.21 -5.08
CA GLU A 39 9.88 -10.63 -6.05
C GLU A 39 9.49 -9.21 -6.42
N ILE A 40 10.48 -8.30 -6.47
CA ILE A 40 10.27 -6.92 -6.94
C ILE A 40 10.28 -6.92 -8.46
N LEU A 41 9.12 -6.68 -9.06
CA LEU A 41 8.92 -6.64 -10.51
C LEU A 41 9.24 -5.29 -11.12
N TYR A 42 9.11 -4.21 -10.33
CA TYR A 42 9.40 -2.84 -10.75
C TYR A 42 9.64 -1.96 -9.53
N GLU A 43 10.59 -1.05 -9.65
CA GLU A 43 10.82 -0.01 -8.62
C GLU A 43 11.22 1.32 -9.27
N LYS A 44 10.82 2.40 -8.62
CA LYS A 44 11.18 3.77 -8.97
C LYS A 44 11.38 4.57 -7.70
N ASP A 45 12.62 4.99 -7.43
CA ASP A 45 13.02 5.72 -6.23
C ASP A 45 12.41 5.13 -4.93
N PRO A 46 12.53 3.80 -4.66
CA PRO A 46 11.81 3.13 -3.60
C PRO A 46 12.16 3.64 -2.20
N ASP A 47 13.40 4.06 -1.99
CA ASP A 47 13.91 4.54 -0.69
C ASP A 47 13.71 6.05 -0.46
N ARG A 48 13.07 6.72 -1.41
CA ARG A 48 12.81 8.15 -1.28
C ARG A 48 11.81 8.45 -0.18
N SER A 49 12.18 9.32 0.77
CA SER A 49 11.25 9.79 1.80
C SER A 49 10.08 10.56 1.18
N ILE A 50 8.87 10.16 1.53
CA ILE A 50 7.61 10.77 1.10
C ILE A 50 6.71 11.06 2.28
N TYR A 51 5.79 12.02 2.12
CA TYR A 51 4.68 12.21 3.04
C TYR A 51 3.55 11.26 2.62
N PRO A 52 3.19 10.24 3.42
CA PRO A 52 2.21 9.24 3.03
C PRO A 52 0.77 9.78 3.01
N ALA A 53 0.51 10.94 3.61
CA ALA A 53 -0.83 11.52 3.72
C ALA A 53 -1.85 10.47 4.23
N SER A 54 -2.98 10.30 3.56
CA SER A 54 -4.01 9.33 3.97
C SER A 54 -3.57 7.86 3.91
N MET A 55 -2.46 7.52 3.23
CA MET A 55 -1.92 6.16 3.28
C MET A 55 -1.46 5.75 4.70
N THR A 56 -1.24 6.71 5.60
CA THR A 56 -0.98 6.44 7.03
C THR A 56 -2.12 5.63 7.66
N LYS A 57 -3.36 5.79 7.18
CA LYS A 57 -4.53 5.05 7.65
C LYS A 57 -4.40 3.54 7.43
N ILE A 58 -3.72 3.11 6.37
CA ILE A 58 -3.42 1.70 6.10
C ILE A 58 -2.60 1.11 7.25
N MET A 59 -1.57 1.82 7.72
CA MET A 59 -0.75 1.37 8.85
C MET A 59 -1.58 1.31 10.14
N THR A 60 -2.45 2.29 10.38
CA THR A 60 -3.37 2.28 11.53
C THR A 60 -4.26 1.05 11.51
N SER A 61 -4.82 0.70 10.34
CA SER A 61 -5.65 -0.50 10.18
C SER A 61 -4.87 -1.78 10.43
N ILE A 62 -3.63 -1.89 9.90
CA ILE A 62 -2.76 -3.07 10.12
C ILE A 62 -2.51 -3.26 11.60
N ILE A 63 -2.12 -2.20 12.33
CA ILE A 63 -1.86 -2.26 13.77
C ILE A 63 -3.13 -2.67 14.53
N ALA A 64 -4.28 -2.10 14.19
CA ALA A 64 -5.54 -2.46 14.82
C ALA A 64 -5.89 -3.94 14.59
N PHE A 65 -5.72 -4.47 13.39
CA PHE A 65 -5.95 -5.89 13.09
C PHE A 65 -4.97 -6.81 13.81
N ASP A 66 -3.71 -6.43 13.95
CA ASP A 66 -2.72 -7.21 14.70
C ASP A 66 -3.10 -7.27 16.19
N LEU A 67 -3.54 -6.15 16.78
CA LEU A 67 -4.02 -6.11 18.17
C LEU A 67 -5.32 -6.92 18.36
N ILE A 68 -6.23 -6.90 17.40
CA ILE A 68 -7.44 -7.73 17.44
C ILE A 68 -7.08 -9.21 17.35
N LYS A 69 -6.15 -9.56 16.49
CA LYS A 69 -5.67 -10.94 16.31
C LYS A 69 -4.95 -11.47 17.54
N SER A 70 -4.19 -10.62 18.26
CA SER A 70 -3.53 -10.99 19.53
C SER A 70 -4.49 -11.05 20.72
N GLY A 71 -5.67 -10.46 20.62
CA GLY A 71 -6.64 -10.35 21.70
C GLY A 71 -6.45 -9.14 22.62
N ASP A 72 -5.51 -8.24 22.27
CA ASP A 72 -5.26 -7.01 23.03
C ASP A 72 -6.28 -5.90 22.72
N LEU A 73 -7.06 -6.07 21.66
CA LEU A 73 -8.13 -5.17 21.24
C LEU A 73 -9.34 -5.99 20.78
N SER A 74 -10.56 -5.50 21.04
CA SER A 74 -11.80 -6.07 20.55
C SER A 74 -12.54 -5.07 19.67
N LEU A 75 -13.28 -5.57 18.67
CA LEU A 75 -14.17 -4.74 17.84
C LEU A 75 -15.24 -4.02 18.68
N ASN A 76 -15.64 -4.61 19.83
CA ASN A 76 -16.61 -4.04 20.74
C ASN A 76 -16.00 -3.04 21.75
N ASP A 77 -14.68 -2.95 21.85
CA ASP A 77 -14.05 -1.95 22.72
C ASP A 77 -14.42 -0.55 22.24
N LYS A 78 -14.60 0.34 23.22
CA LYS A 78 -15.03 1.71 22.94
C LYS A 78 -13.98 2.72 23.35
N PHE A 79 -13.83 3.73 22.53
CA PHE A 79 -12.98 4.89 22.80
C PHE A 79 -13.83 6.14 22.98
N ILE A 80 -13.50 6.92 24.00
CA ILE A 80 -14.09 8.25 24.20
C ILE A 80 -13.36 9.24 23.32
N ILE A 81 -14.09 9.99 22.52
CA ILE A 81 -13.54 11.00 21.61
C ILE A 81 -12.99 12.17 22.40
N SER A 82 -11.68 12.34 22.36
CA SER A 82 -10.99 13.46 23.00
C SER A 82 -11.22 14.77 22.24
N GLU A 83 -11.12 15.89 22.97
CA GLU A 83 -11.16 17.22 22.34
C GLU A 83 -10.07 17.39 21.26
N LYS A 84 -8.90 16.81 21.45
CA LYS A 84 -7.79 16.84 20.48
C LYS A 84 -8.20 16.14 19.17
N ALA A 85 -8.82 14.95 19.24
CA ALA A 85 -9.29 14.22 18.07
C ALA A 85 -10.40 14.98 17.35
N TRP A 86 -11.36 15.52 18.10
CA TRP A 86 -12.45 16.30 17.54
C TRP A 86 -11.97 17.58 16.83
N ARG A 87 -11.01 18.32 17.40
CA ARG A 87 -10.44 19.53 16.77
C ARG A 87 -9.81 19.23 15.40
N LEU A 88 -9.20 18.05 15.22
CA LEU A 88 -8.67 17.64 13.93
C LEU A 88 -9.79 17.44 12.90
N SER A 89 -10.96 16.94 13.31
CA SER A 89 -12.10 16.75 12.41
C SER A 89 -12.68 18.08 11.89
N THR A 90 -12.60 19.15 12.68
CA THR A 90 -13.11 20.47 12.31
C THR A 90 -12.12 21.27 11.43
N ALA A 91 -10.87 20.82 11.31
CA ALA A 91 -9.83 21.49 10.52
C ALA A 91 -9.90 21.20 9.00
N GLY A 92 -11.02 20.66 8.50
CA GLY A 92 -11.26 20.40 7.07
C GLY A 92 -10.74 19.05 6.58
N TYR A 93 -10.37 18.14 7.49
CA TYR A 93 -10.05 16.74 7.16
C TYR A 93 -11.31 15.89 7.05
N SER A 94 -11.20 14.75 6.38
CA SER A 94 -12.26 13.73 6.37
C SER A 94 -12.58 13.28 7.79
N SER A 95 -13.86 13.23 8.15
CA SER A 95 -14.30 13.00 9.53
C SER A 95 -15.58 12.17 9.57
N MET A 96 -15.74 11.41 10.65
CA MET A 96 -16.97 10.68 10.99
C MET A 96 -18.03 11.58 11.65
N PHE A 97 -17.76 12.88 11.85
CA PHE A 97 -18.67 13.84 12.49
C PHE A 97 -19.10 13.47 13.92
N ILE A 98 -18.21 12.82 14.69
CA ILE A 98 -18.43 12.43 16.07
C ILE A 98 -18.09 13.61 16.99
N MET A 99 -18.83 13.75 18.09
CA MET A 99 -18.67 14.85 19.05
C MET A 99 -17.67 14.51 20.17
N VAL A 100 -17.16 15.52 20.85
CA VAL A 100 -16.33 15.35 22.03
C VAL A 100 -17.14 14.61 23.11
N GLY A 101 -16.55 13.57 23.68
CA GLY A 101 -17.17 12.75 24.73
C GLY A 101 -18.04 11.59 24.24
N ASP A 102 -18.30 11.52 22.92
CA ASP A 102 -18.97 10.35 22.37
C ASP A 102 -18.11 9.09 22.55
N GLU A 103 -18.77 7.97 22.79
CA GLU A 103 -18.18 6.65 22.79
C GLU A 103 -18.36 5.98 21.43
N VAL A 104 -17.26 5.56 20.81
CA VAL A 104 -17.26 4.92 19.49
C VAL A 104 -16.56 3.59 19.56
N SER A 105 -17.16 2.55 18.98
CA SER A 105 -16.56 1.22 18.93
C SER A 105 -15.34 1.16 17.99
N VAL A 106 -14.44 0.22 18.24
CA VAL A 106 -13.32 -0.08 17.32
C VAL A 106 -13.84 -0.45 15.94
N GLU A 107 -14.95 -1.18 15.86
CA GLU A 107 -15.59 -1.53 14.58
C GLU A 107 -15.98 -0.28 13.79
N ASP A 108 -16.70 0.65 14.41
CA ASP A 108 -17.11 1.90 13.76
C ASP A 108 -15.93 2.76 13.35
N LEU A 109 -14.88 2.83 14.20
CA LEU A 109 -13.65 3.55 13.89
C LEU A 109 -12.92 2.95 12.67
N LEU A 110 -12.88 1.62 12.55
CA LEU A 110 -12.28 0.93 11.39
C LEU A 110 -13.10 1.14 10.11
N LEU A 111 -14.43 1.18 10.22
CA LEU A 111 -15.30 1.50 9.09
C LEU A 111 -15.19 2.97 8.65
N GLY A 112 -14.79 3.86 9.56
CA GLY A 112 -14.60 5.30 9.32
C GLY A 112 -13.22 5.69 8.77
N ILE A 113 -12.25 4.77 8.72
CA ILE A 113 -10.92 5.00 8.15
C ILE A 113 -11.00 5.06 6.62
#